data_fee2b820cd64464e5380c077be9f3480
#
_entry.id   fee2b820cd64464e5380c077be9f3480
#
_cell.length_a   1.000
_cell.length_b   1.000
_cell.length_c   1.000
_cell.angle_alpha   90.00
_cell.angle_beta   90.00
_cell.angle_gamma   90.00
#
_symmetry.space_group_name_H-M   'P 1'
#
loop_
_entity.id
_entity.type
_entity.pdbx_description
1 polymer ?
#
loop_
_entity_poly.entity_id
_entity_poly.type
_entity_poly.pdbx_seq_one_letter_code
_entity_poly.pdbx_strand_id
1 'polypeptide(L)'
;MYASKEAMDAVKAEGDGLLKKDTWLPETVIRKGDLIKRSLHKKVKIVMGDLLITCSIKHWENPAKRRAKARMCFRGDCAKDEHGKAAVYQDLGASPAGIFDINANIAYGCCPGNMTTASDALQAYLQSHLKSANETWLAIPEELWPADGSWQKLGFKNYGDHRPMCRLNKALYGHPEAGGHWERHLTKALLELGFTKVPEHKSTFWFAEAQQLLTIYVDDLLLSGPAHSQHAVWEKIRSKVDTEKPEPLERYLGRTHVVAPNSGSGRHP
;
A
#
# COMPACT_ATOMS: atom_id res chain seq x y z
N MET A 1 28.35 -3.68 -7.13
CA MET A 1 28.46 -3.63 -5.67
C MET A 1 27.73 -4.87 -5.16
N TYR A 2 28.46 -5.83 -4.62
CA TYR A 2 27.84 -7.05 -4.09
C TYR A 2 27.04 -6.67 -2.83
N ALA A 3 25.76 -6.99 -2.83
CA ALA A 3 24.92 -6.77 -1.66
C ALA A 3 25.46 -7.62 -0.48
N SER A 4 25.47 -7.06 0.72
CA SER A 4 25.82 -7.83 1.93
C SER A 4 24.85 -9.01 2.08
N LYS A 5 25.26 -10.05 2.80
CA LYS A 5 24.37 -11.19 3.11
C LYS A 5 23.05 -10.72 3.74
N GLU A 6 23.13 -9.76 4.67
CA GLU A 6 21.94 -9.18 5.31
C GLU A 6 20.99 -8.50 4.32
N ALA A 7 21.53 -7.82 3.29
CA ALA A 7 20.72 -7.22 2.25
C ALA A 7 20.03 -8.27 1.38
N MET A 8 20.74 -9.34 1.02
CA MET A 8 20.16 -10.45 0.25
C MET A 8 19.08 -11.21 1.05
N ASP A 9 19.32 -11.45 2.33
CA ASP A 9 18.34 -12.06 3.23
C ASP A 9 17.08 -11.17 3.35
N ALA A 10 17.24 -9.84 3.43
CA ALA A 10 16.12 -8.90 3.46
C ALA A 10 15.35 -8.89 2.13
N VAL A 11 16.02 -8.97 0.98
CA VAL A 11 15.39 -9.08 -0.35
C VAL A 11 14.57 -10.36 -0.45
N LYS A 12 15.13 -11.48 -0.03
CA LYS A 12 14.44 -12.77 -0.04
C LYS A 12 13.21 -12.75 0.87
N ALA A 13 13.36 -12.23 2.10
CA ALA A 13 12.25 -12.13 3.06
C ALA A 13 11.10 -11.25 2.55
N GLU A 14 11.42 -10.12 1.87
CA GLU A 14 10.41 -9.28 1.23
C GLU A 14 9.71 -10.02 0.08
N GLY A 15 10.47 -10.69 -0.80
CA GLY A 15 9.92 -11.47 -1.91
C GLY A 15 9.00 -12.60 -1.44
N ASP A 16 9.42 -13.37 -0.43
CA ASP A 16 8.62 -14.43 0.18
C ASP A 16 7.34 -13.87 0.84
N GLY A 17 7.43 -12.69 1.46
CA GLY A 17 6.29 -11.98 2.04
C GLY A 17 5.27 -11.55 1.00
N LEU A 18 5.73 -11.02 -0.14
CA LEU A 18 4.88 -10.64 -1.26
C LEU A 18 4.23 -11.88 -1.92
N LEU A 19 4.99 -12.97 -2.04
CA LEU A 19 4.50 -14.22 -2.62
C LEU A 19 3.40 -14.86 -1.76
N LYS A 20 3.57 -14.87 -0.42
CA LYS A 20 2.55 -15.35 0.52
C LYS A 20 1.23 -14.59 0.45
N LYS A 21 1.25 -13.35 -0.06
CA LYS A 21 0.06 -12.52 -0.28
C LYS A 21 -0.50 -12.65 -1.70
N ASP A 22 -0.01 -13.59 -2.50
CA ASP A 22 -0.39 -13.77 -3.89
C ASP A 22 -0.25 -12.47 -4.70
N THR A 23 0.83 -11.69 -4.44
CA THR A 23 1.05 -10.42 -5.13
C THR A 23 1.21 -10.61 -6.62
N TRP A 24 1.92 -11.66 -7.03
CA TRP A 24 1.92 -12.18 -8.39
C TRP A 24 1.66 -13.69 -8.36
N LEU A 25 1.26 -14.25 -9.49
CA LEU A 25 0.83 -15.64 -9.63
C LEU A 25 1.93 -16.47 -10.31
N PRO A 26 2.79 -17.22 -9.59
CA PRO A 26 3.89 -18.00 -10.15
C PRO A 26 3.44 -19.05 -11.14
N GLU A 27 2.25 -19.63 -10.97
CA GLU A 27 1.65 -20.61 -11.86
C GLU A 27 1.33 -20.06 -13.25
N THR A 28 1.30 -18.74 -13.40
CA THR A 28 1.08 -18.05 -14.67
C THR A 28 2.38 -17.81 -15.44
N VAL A 29 3.53 -18.25 -14.92
CA VAL A 29 4.84 -17.93 -15.49
C VAL A 29 4.91 -18.28 -16.98
N ILE A 30 5.34 -17.30 -17.78
CA ILE A 30 5.48 -17.42 -19.23
C ILE A 30 6.73 -16.64 -19.68
N ARG A 31 7.37 -17.06 -20.78
CA ARG A 31 8.46 -16.27 -21.37
C ARG A 31 7.91 -14.97 -21.95
N LYS A 32 8.62 -13.88 -21.78
CA LYS A 32 8.23 -12.55 -22.30
C LYS A 32 7.85 -12.61 -23.79
N GLY A 33 8.66 -13.25 -24.63
CA GLY A 33 8.37 -13.37 -26.06
C GLY A 33 7.08 -14.14 -26.36
N ASP A 34 6.79 -15.19 -25.59
CA ASP A 34 5.56 -15.98 -25.76
C ASP A 34 4.34 -15.23 -25.22
N LEU A 35 4.51 -14.44 -24.15
CA LEU A 35 3.47 -13.54 -23.65
C LEU A 35 3.06 -12.50 -24.70
N ILE A 36 4.03 -11.87 -25.37
CA ILE A 36 3.77 -10.89 -26.44
C ILE A 36 3.02 -11.58 -27.60
N LYS A 37 3.48 -12.74 -28.07
CA LYS A 37 2.80 -13.50 -29.13
C LYS A 37 1.36 -13.85 -28.72
N ARG A 38 1.14 -14.29 -27.48
CA ARG A 38 -0.20 -14.59 -26.94
C ARG A 38 -1.09 -13.36 -26.95
N SER A 39 -0.57 -12.22 -26.48
CA SER A 39 -1.29 -10.95 -26.44
C SER A 39 -1.76 -10.52 -27.84
N LEU A 40 -0.87 -10.50 -28.80
CA LEU A 40 -1.16 -10.12 -30.19
C LEU A 40 -2.17 -11.07 -30.84
N HIS A 41 -1.99 -12.40 -30.67
CA HIS A 41 -2.89 -13.40 -31.23
C HIS A 41 -4.30 -13.33 -30.65
N LYS A 42 -4.41 -13.19 -29.30
CA LYS A 42 -5.70 -13.13 -28.60
C LYS A 42 -6.31 -11.71 -28.56
N LYS A 43 -5.61 -10.71 -29.08
CA LYS A 43 -5.99 -9.29 -28.98
C LYS A 43 -6.26 -8.82 -27.53
N VAL A 44 -5.51 -9.35 -26.58
CA VAL A 44 -5.58 -8.96 -25.17
C VAL A 44 -4.48 -7.95 -24.88
N LYS A 45 -4.84 -6.77 -24.44
CA LYS A 45 -3.87 -5.73 -24.08
C LYS A 45 -3.15 -6.11 -22.79
N ILE A 46 -1.84 -5.94 -22.80
CA ILE A 46 -0.98 -6.23 -21.65
C ILE A 46 -0.12 -5.01 -21.28
N VAL A 47 0.28 -4.98 -20.02
CA VAL A 47 1.30 -4.07 -19.49
C VAL A 47 2.38 -4.93 -18.87
N MET A 48 3.62 -4.72 -19.28
CA MET A 48 4.80 -5.43 -18.78
C MET A 48 5.71 -4.46 -18.03
N GLY A 49 6.02 -4.77 -16.78
CA GLY A 49 6.92 -3.95 -15.96
C GLY A 49 7.97 -4.79 -15.25
N ASP A 50 9.02 -4.11 -14.83
CA ASP A 50 10.09 -4.67 -14.01
C ASP A 50 9.81 -4.45 -12.52
N LEU A 51 10.47 -5.22 -11.67
CA LEU A 51 10.48 -5.05 -10.23
C LEU A 51 11.71 -4.22 -9.85
N LEU A 52 11.50 -3.07 -9.22
CA LEU A 52 12.57 -2.30 -8.59
C LEU A 52 12.77 -2.83 -7.17
N ILE A 53 13.95 -3.35 -6.90
CA ILE A 53 14.34 -3.80 -5.56
C ILE A 53 15.23 -2.72 -4.93
N THR A 54 14.83 -2.20 -3.79
CA THR A 54 15.61 -1.27 -2.99
C THR A 54 15.89 -1.87 -1.62
N CYS A 55 17.08 -1.60 -1.08
CA CYS A 55 17.44 -2.02 0.27
C CYS A 55 17.96 -0.81 1.05
N SER A 56 17.47 -0.63 2.27
CA SER A 56 17.85 0.43 3.19
C SER A 56 18.13 -0.14 4.58
N ILE A 57 18.84 0.62 5.40
CA ILE A 57 19.04 0.26 6.82
C ILE A 57 18.04 1.08 7.63
N LYS A 58 17.11 0.39 8.30
CA LYS A 58 16.24 1.02 9.29
C LYS A 58 16.99 1.27 10.59
N HIS A 59 16.57 2.32 11.31
CA HIS A 59 17.14 2.74 12.60
C HIS A 59 18.63 2.97 12.52
N TRP A 60 19.07 3.66 11.45
CA TRP A 60 20.47 3.97 11.22
C TRP A 60 21.12 4.66 12.42
N GLU A 61 20.36 5.54 13.09
CA GLU A 61 20.75 6.31 14.27
C GLU A 61 20.97 5.43 15.52
N ASN A 62 20.39 4.22 15.57
CA ASN A 62 20.50 3.33 16.71
C ASN A 62 21.17 1.99 16.32
N PRO A 63 22.48 1.84 16.56
CA PRO A 63 23.23 0.64 16.16
C PRO A 63 22.63 -0.69 16.63
N ALA A 64 22.03 -0.72 17.83
CA ALA A 64 21.42 -1.93 18.41
C ALA A 64 20.11 -2.33 17.70
N LYS A 65 19.46 -1.41 16.99
CA LYS A 65 18.19 -1.64 16.28
C LYS A 65 18.35 -1.67 14.76
N ARG A 66 19.55 -1.44 14.24
CA ARG A 66 19.83 -1.44 12.80
C ARG A 66 19.43 -2.77 12.18
N ARG A 67 18.69 -2.69 11.09
CA ARG A 67 18.35 -3.87 10.28
C ARG A 67 18.21 -3.50 8.81
N ALA A 68 18.66 -4.37 7.93
CA ALA A 68 18.37 -4.26 6.51
C ALA A 68 16.86 -4.42 6.27
N LYS A 69 16.30 -3.55 5.43
CA LYS A 69 14.92 -3.65 4.96
C LYS A 69 14.90 -3.48 3.45
N ALA A 70 14.42 -4.51 2.76
CA ALA A 70 14.13 -4.42 1.34
C ALA A 70 12.71 -3.87 1.11
N ARG A 71 12.52 -3.29 -0.07
CA ARG A 71 11.22 -2.96 -0.65
C ARG A 71 11.23 -3.31 -2.12
N MET A 72 10.12 -3.79 -2.60
CA MET A 72 9.92 -4.12 -4.00
C MET A 72 8.77 -3.30 -4.57
N CYS A 73 9.04 -2.62 -5.69
CA CYS A 73 8.07 -1.76 -6.34
C CYS A 73 7.96 -2.11 -7.82
N PHE A 74 6.76 -2.07 -8.36
CA PHE A 74 6.54 -2.15 -9.80
C PHE A 74 7.08 -0.89 -10.48
N ARG A 75 7.85 -1.04 -11.55
CA ARG A 75 8.36 0.10 -12.31
C ARG A 75 7.34 0.59 -13.32
N GLY A 76 6.33 1.31 -12.82
CA GLY A 76 5.29 1.92 -13.68
C GLY A 76 5.83 3.00 -14.61
N ASP A 77 6.95 3.63 -14.24
CA ASP A 77 7.64 4.68 -15.00
C ASP A 77 8.21 4.20 -16.34
N CYS A 78 8.55 2.93 -16.45
CA CYS A 78 9.14 2.34 -17.66
C CYS A 78 8.39 1.10 -18.18
N ALA A 79 7.16 0.88 -17.69
CA ALA A 79 6.32 -0.21 -18.15
C ALA A 79 5.95 -0.07 -19.64
N LYS A 80 5.84 -1.19 -20.33
CA LYS A 80 5.61 -1.24 -21.78
C LYS A 80 4.39 -2.09 -22.12
N ASP A 81 3.72 -1.75 -23.21
CA ASP A 81 2.67 -2.55 -23.82
C ASP A 81 3.23 -3.71 -24.68
N GLU A 82 2.36 -4.46 -25.32
CA GLU A 82 2.69 -5.56 -26.24
C GLU A 82 3.47 -5.13 -27.48
N HIS A 83 3.47 -3.84 -27.80
CA HIS A 83 4.21 -3.26 -28.92
C HIS A 83 5.53 -2.61 -28.49
N GLY A 84 5.88 -2.69 -27.21
CA GLY A 84 7.08 -2.07 -26.66
C GLY A 84 6.98 -0.55 -26.45
N LYS A 85 5.78 0.03 -26.60
CA LYS A 85 5.52 1.45 -26.31
C LYS A 85 5.28 1.65 -24.82
N ALA A 86 5.41 2.88 -24.34
CA ALA A 86 5.07 3.22 -22.95
C ALA A 86 3.63 2.82 -22.63
N ALA A 87 3.43 2.15 -21.51
CA ALA A 87 2.11 1.73 -21.06
C ALA A 87 1.24 2.95 -20.72
N VAL A 88 -0.03 2.89 -21.08
CA VAL A 88 -1.04 3.91 -20.77
C VAL A 88 -1.98 3.35 -19.70
N TYR A 89 -2.15 4.10 -18.63
CA TYR A 89 -3.02 3.76 -17.51
C TYR A 89 -4.27 4.63 -17.54
N GLN A 90 -5.41 4.05 -17.18
CA GLN A 90 -6.70 4.73 -17.28
C GLN A 90 -7.13 5.39 -15.98
N ASP A 91 -6.70 4.87 -14.84
CA ASP A 91 -7.14 5.29 -13.52
C ASP A 91 -5.95 5.58 -12.60
N LEU A 92 -5.52 6.81 -12.56
CA LEU A 92 -4.42 7.28 -11.71
C LEU A 92 -4.92 7.83 -10.36
N GLY A 93 -6.21 7.69 -10.05
CA GLY A 93 -6.88 8.41 -8.98
C GLY A 93 -6.76 7.77 -7.60
N ALA A 94 -5.84 8.25 -6.78
CA ALA A 94 -6.01 8.27 -5.34
C ALA A 94 -6.28 9.71 -4.89
N SER A 95 -7.23 9.88 -3.98
CA SER A 95 -7.61 11.20 -3.47
C SER A 95 -7.52 11.17 -1.94
N PRO A 96 -6.32 11.31 -1.35
CA PRO A 96 -6.15 11.35 0.10
C PRO A 96 -6.87 12.56 0.71
N ALA A 97 -7.16 12.50 2.01
CA ALA A 97 -7.73 13.62 2.75
C ALA A 97 -6.83 14.86 2.67
N GLY A 98 -7.45 16.02 2.51
CA GLY A 98 -6.75 17.29 2.48
C GLY A 98 -6.24 17.69 3.86
N ILE A 99 -5.27 18.60 3.90
CA ILE A 99 -4.72 19.12 5.17
C ILE A 99 -5.79 19.80 6.03
N PHE A 100 -6.79 20.41 5.38
CA PHE A 100 -7.92 21.01 6.09
C PHE A 100 -8.73 19.93 6.83
N ASP A 101 -9.04 18.82 6.17
CA ASP A 101 -9.80 17.71 6.75
C ASP A 101 -9.07 17.05 7.91
N ILE A 102 -7.75 16.88 7.77
CA ILE A 102 -6.87 16.34 8.81
C ILE A 102 -6.87 17.28 10.03
N ASN A 103 -6.71 18.59 9.82
CA ASN A 103 -6.71 19.56 10.92
C ASN A 103 -8.09 19.64 11.60
N ALA A 104 -9.18 19.57 10.83
CA ALA A 104 -10.54 19.53 11.37
C ALA A 104 -10.78 18.27 12.23
N ASN A 105 -10.27 17.13 11.78
CA ASN A 105 -10.32 15.86 12.51
C ASN A 105 -9.56 15.99 13.86
N ILE A 106 -8.33 16.52 13.85
CA ILE A 106 -7.54 16.74 15.06
C ILE A 106 -8.26 17.71 16.01
N ALA A 107 -8.83 18.82 15.48
CA ALA A 107 -9.59 19.79 16.28
C ALA A 107 -10.82 19.14 16.93
N TYR A 108 -11.52 18.26 16.21
CA TYR A 108 -12.63 17.48 16.77
C TYR A 108 -12.16 16.57 17.91
N GLY A 109 -10.99 15.96 17.79
CA GLY A 109 -10.38 15.18 18.87
C GLY A 109 -9.99 15.98 20.11
N CYS A 110 -9.81 17.29 19.99
CA CYS A 110 -9.55 18.18 21.13
C CYS A 110 -10.80 18.59 21.89
N CYS A 111 -12.02 18.26 21.44
CA CYS A 111 -13.25 18.54 22.17
C CYS A 111 -13.31 17.73 23.49
N PRO A 112 -13.97 18.27 24.54
CA PRO A 112 -14.09 17.56 25.82
C PRO A 112 -14.66 16.14 25.67
N GLY A 113 -13.98 15.16 26.25
CA GLY A 113 -14.36 13.74 26.17
C GLY A 113 -13.96 13.01 24.89
N ASN A 114 -13.38 13.72 23.91
CA ASN A 114 -12.85 13.16 22.69
C ASN A 114 -11.34 12.86 22.81
N MET A 115 -10.85 12.06 21.88
CA MET A 115 -9.42 11.84 21.66
C MET A 115 -9.15 11.61 20.17
N THR A 116 -7.89 11.71 19.78
CA THR A 116 -7.41 11.35 18.44
C THR A 116 -6.42 10.21 18.53
N THR A 117 -6.63 9.20 17.70
CA THR A 117 -5.70 8.08 17.53
C THR A 117 -5.37 7.88 16.07
N ALA A 118 -4.18 7.36 15.79
CA ALA A 118 -3.70 7.06 14.44
C ALA A 118 -3.31 5.59 14.32
N SER A 119 -3.38 5.07 13.12
CA SER A 119 -2.91 3.74 12.78
C SER A 119 -2.54 3.66 11.29
N ASP A 120 -1.51 2.89 10.96
CA ASP A 120 -1.07 2.68 9.59
C ASP A 120 -1.70 1.39 9.03
N ALA A 121 -2.18 1.43 7.78
CA ALA A 121 -2.61 0.23 7.09
C ALA A 121 -1.40 -0.63 6.69
N LEU A 122 -1.39 -1.88 7.13
CA LEU A 122 -0.29 -2.81 6.88
C LEU A 122 -0.23 -3.20 5.40
N GLN A 123 0.83 -2.77 4.71
CA GLN A 123 1.00 -3.04 3.28
C GLN A 123 -0.26 -2.70 2.47
N ALA A 124 -0.80 -1.51 2.66
CA ALA A 124 -2.10 -1.04 2.20
C ALA A 124 -2.48 -1.51 0.78
N TYR A 125 -1.63 -1.23 -0.21
CA TYR A 125 -1.93 -1.59 -1.60
C TYR A 125 -2.11 -3.10 -1.81
N LEU A 126 -1.35 -3.94 -1.10
CA LEU A 126 -1.43 -5.39 -1.24
C LEU A 126 -2.73 -6.00 -0.68
N GLN A 127 -3.50 -5.24 0.10
CA GLN A 127 -4.82 -5.66 0.55
C GLN A 127 -5.85 -5.62 -0.58
N SER A 128 -5.56 -4.90 -1.68
CA SER A 128 -6.45 -4.80 -2.83
C SER A 128 -5.97 -5.61 -4.02
N HIS A 129 -6.92 -6.22 -4.77
CA HIS A 129 -6.62 -6.83 -6.05
C HIS A 129 -6.42 -5.77 -7.14
N LEU A 130 -5.46 -6.00 -8.01
CA LEU A 130 -5.27 -5.18 -9.21
C LEU A 130 -6.35 -5.53 -10.24
N LYS A 131 -7.28 -4.60 -10.47
CA LYS A 131 -8.38 -4.74 -11.44
C LYS A 131 -8.22 -3.74 -12.57
N SER A 132 -7.04 -3.70 -13.17
CA SER A 132 -6.74 -2.84 -14.31
C SER A 132 -7.46 -3.33 -15.58
N ALA A 133 -7.74 -2.40 -16.50
CA ALA A 133 -8.34 -2.72 -17.81
C ALA A 133 -7.44 -3.62 -18.66
N ASN A 134 -6.12 -3.52 -18.49
CA ASN A 134 -5.11 -4.33 -19.16
C ASN A 134 -4.52 -5.36 -18.21
N GLU A 135 -4.17 -6.55 -18.70
CA GLU A 135 -3.44 -7.53 -17.89
C GLU A 135 -2.04 -6.98 -17.56
N THR A 136 -1.70 -6.87 -16.29
CA THR A 136 -0.35 -6.45 -15.85
C THR A 136 0.52 -7.66 -15.57
N TRP A 137 1.72 -7.66 -16.13
CA TRP A 137 2.70 -8.72 -16.03
C TRP A 137 4.01 -8.19 -15.47
N LEU A 138 4.56 -8.91 -14.51
CA LEU A 138 5.77 -8.54 -13.77
C LEU A 138 6.93 -9.45 -14.19
N ALA A 139 8.04 -8.84 -14.63
CA ALA A 139 9.27 -9.56 -14.84
C ALA A 139 9.90 -9.93 -13.49
N ILE A 140 10.01 -11.21 -13.20
CA ILE A 140 10.55 -11.70 -11.94
C ILE A 140 12.08 -11.78 -12.02
N PRO A 141 12.81 -11.05 -11.17
CA PRO A 141 14.27 -11.10 -11.12
C PRO A 141 14.76 -12.45 -10.58
N GLU A 142 15.99 -12.81 -10.93
CA GLU A 142 16.56 -14.15 -10.67
C GLU A 142 16.65 -14.48 -9.18
N GLU A 143 16.83 -13.46 -8.33
CA GLU A 143 16.89 -13.58 -6.86
C GLU A 143 15.60 -14.12 -6.25
N LEU A 144 14.49 -14.04 -7.00
CA LEU A 144 13.16 -14.48 -6.56
C LEU A 144 12.66 -15.73 -7.30
N TRP A 145 13.51 -16.35 -8.11
CA TRP A 145 13.14 -17.59 -8.78
C TRP A 145 13.08 -18.75 -7.79
N PRO A 146 12.31 -19.81 -8.09
CA PRO A 146 12.24 -20.99 -7.26
C PRO A 146 13.62 -21.60 -6.99
N ALA A 147 13.92 -21.88 -5.72
CA ALA A 147 15.22 -22.40 -5.29
C ALA A 147 15.52 -23.82 -5.83
N ASP A 148 14.51 -24.53 -6.30
CA ASP A 148 14.63 -25.89 -6.89
C ASP A 148 15.22 -25.88 -8.31
N GLY A 149 15.48 -24.70 -8.88
CA GLY A 149 15.99 -24.53 -10.22
C GLY A 149 15.00 -24.89 -11.32
N SER A 150 13.71 -25.02 -11.01
CA SER A 150 12.67 -25.40 -11.98
C SER A 150 12.60 -24.45 -13.17
N TRP A 151 12.71 -23.14 -12.95
CA TRP A 151 12.64 -22.16 -14.01
C TRP A 151 13.86 -22.18 -14.93
N GLN A 152 15.06 -22.39 -14.37
CA GLN A 152 16.28 -22.59 -15.18
C GLN A 152 16.19 -23.83 -16.06
N LYS A 153 15.68 -24.94 -15.50
CA LYS A 153 15.45 -26.19 -16.24
C LYS A 153 14.44 -26.02 -17.38
N LEU A 154 13.44 -25.17 -17.21
CA LEU A 154 12.46 -24.80 -18.24
C LEU A 154 13.01 -23.81 -19.29
N GLY A 155 14.28 -23.39 -19.15
CA GLY A 155 14.96 -22.52 -20.12
C GLY A 155 14.61 -21.05 -19.99
N PHE A 156 14.10 -20.62 -18.84
CA PHE A 156 14.01 -19.19 -18.53
C PHE A 156 15.41 -18.59 -18.35
N LYS A 157 15.59 -17.32 -18.74
CA LYS A 157 16.82 -16.56 -18.60
C LYS A 157 16.47 -15.14 -18.12
N ASN A 158 17.38 -14.49 -17.41
CA ASN A 158 17.13 -13.15 -16.88
C ASN A 158 17.32 -12.02 -17.92
N TYR A 159 17.17 -12.33 -19.22
CA TYR A 159 17.32 -11.35 -20.30
C TYR A 159 16.44 -11.65 -21.51
N GLY A 160 16.16 -10.60 -22.28
CA GLY A 160 15.47 -10.69 -23.57
C GLY A 160 14.08 -11.33 -23.49
N ASP A 161 13.72 -12.06 -24.52
CA ASP A 161 12.42 -12.74 -24.65
C ASP A 161 12.27 -14.00 -23.79
N HIS A 162 13.36 -14.45 -23.16
CA HIS A 162 13.37 -15.60 -22.26
C HIS A 162 13.06 -15.24 -20.81
N ARG A 163 12.89 -13.95 -20.49
CA ARG A 163 12.58 -13.50 -19.11
C ARG A 163 11.26 -14.08 -18.63
N PRO A 164 11.21 -14.62 -17.38
CA PRO A 164 9.96 -15.06 -16.79
C PRO A 164 9.08 -13.86 -16.47
N MET A 165 7.85 -13.92 -16.92
CA MET A 165 6.79 -12.97 -16.62
C MET A 165 5.70 -13.68 -15.83
N CYS A 166 5.31 -13.13 -14.70
CA CYS A 166 4.17 -13.58 -13.91
C CYS A 166 3.07 -12.52 -13.89
N ARG A 167 1.82 -12.96 -13.88
CA ARG A 167 0.69 -12.03 -13.79
C ARG A 167 0.67 -11.36 -12.43
N LEU A 168 0.57 -10.04 -12.42
CA LEU A 168 0.39 -9.26 -11.19
C LEU A 168 -1.07 -9.36 -10.73
N ASN A 169 -1.29 -9.76 -9.48
CA ASN A 169 -2.61 -10.02 -8.91
C ASN A 169 -3.05 -8.94 -7.90
N LYS A 170 -2.10 -8.43 -7.12
CA LYS A 170 -2.38 -7.36 -6.14
C LYS A 170 -1.86 -6.02 -6.62
N ALA A 171 -2.47 -4.95 -6.11
CA ALA A 171 -1.94 -3.61 -6.32
C ALA A 171 -0.58 -3.52 -5.63
N LEU A 172 0.49 -3.36 -6.42
CA LEU A 172 1.85 -3.28 -5.91
C LEU A 172 2.33 -1.82 -5.93
N TYR A 173 3.10 -1.43 -4.94
CA TYR A 173 3.75 -0.12 -4.89
C TYR A 173 4.45 0.19 -6.23
N GLY A 174 4.31 1.44 -6.70
CA GLY A 174 4.86 1.88 -7.99
C GLY A 174 3.98 1.56 -9.20
N HIS A 175 2.92 0.73 -9.07
CA HIS A 175 1.91 0.62 -10.12
C HIS A 175 1.03 1.87 -10.11
N PRO A 176 0.87 2.58 -11.26
CA PRO A 176 0.16 3.87 -11.29
C PRO A 176 -1.28 3.82 -10.78
N GLU A 177 -1.98 2.71 -10.97
CA GLU A 177 -3.36 2.54 -10.52
C GLU A 177 -3.48 1.98 -9.09
N ALA A 178 -2.36 1.68 -8.40
CA ALA A 178 -2.40 1.02 -7.08
C ALA A 178 -3.14 1.86 -6.03
N GLY A 179 -2.93 3.17 -6.02
CA GLY A 179 -3.60 4.07 -5.09
C GLY A 179 -5.11 4.06 -5.24
N GLY A 180 -5.61 4.12 -6.49
CA GLY A 180 -7.06 4.08 -6.77
C GLY A 180 -7.68 2.73 -6.38
N HIS A 181 -6.98 1.62 -6.59
CA HIS A 181 -7.47 0.29 -6.16
C HIS A 181 -7.55 0.18 -4.65
N TRP A 182 -6.56 0.68 -3.93
CA TRP A 182 -6.55 0.72 -2.47
C TRP A 182 -7.68 1.60 -1.92
N GLU A 183 -7.83 2.83 -2.43
CA GLU A 183 -8.89 3.74 -1.99
C GLU A 183 -10.28 3.14 -2.17
N ARG A 184 -10.55 2.50 -3.32
CA ARG A 184 -11.83 1.81 -3.57
C ARG A 184 -12.04 0.64 -2.61
N HIS A 185 -10.99 -0.16 -2.35
CA HIS A 185 -11.05 -1.28 -1.42
C HIS A 185 -11.38 -0.80 0.00
N LEU A 186 -10.63 0.18 0.49
CA LEU A 186 -10.82 0.76 1.83
C LEU A 186 -12.19 1.43 1.97
N THR A 187 -12.58 2.24 0.97
CA THR A 187 -13.91 2.87 0.94
C THR A 187 -15.02 1.84 1.04
N LYS A 188 -14.94 0.76 0.26
CA LYS A 188 -15.94 -0.32 0.30
C LYS A 188 -16.01 -0.95 1.68
N ALA A 189 -14.87 -1.29 2.27
CA ALA A 189 -14.80 -1.88 3.62
C ALA A 189 -15.45 -0.97 4.68
N LEU A 190 -15.14 0.33 4.65
CA LEU A 190 -15.70 1.31 5.59
C LEU A 190 -17.22 1.48 5.43
N LEU A 191 -17.73 1.54 4.19
CA LEU A 191 -19.17 1.63 3.95
C LEU A 191 -19.91 0.38 4.46
N GLU A 192 -19.33 -0.81 4.27
CA GLU A 192 -19.88 -2.07 4.81
C GLU A 192 -19.89 -2.09 6.34
N LEU A 193 -19.00 -1.36 7.00
CA LEU A 193 -18.94 -1.21 8.46
C LEU A 193 -19.91 -0.14 9.01
N GLY A 194 -20.62 0.59 8.14
CA GLY A 194 -21.58 1.63 8.52
C GLY A 194 -21.01 3.05 8.56
N PHE A 195 -19.80 3.26 8.11
CA PHE A 195 -19.29 4.61 7.87
C PHE A 195 -20.00 5.25 6.67
N THR A 196 -20.16 6.57 6.70
CA THR A 196 -20.67 7.36 5.59
C THR A 196 -19.61 8.34 5.12
N LYS A 197 -19.53 8.58 3.81
CA LYS A 197 -18.63 9.62 3.28
C LYS A 197 -19.12 11.00 3.72
N VAL A 198 -18.20 11.85 4.12
CA VAL A 198 -18.49 13.26 4.34
C VAL A 198 -18.55 13.93 2.95
N PRO A 199 -19.69 14.55 2.57
CA PRO A 199 -19.84 15.21 1.27
C PRO A 199 -18.75 16.26 1.04
N GLU A 200 -18.24 16.36 -0.18
CA GLU A 200 -17.20 17.31 -0.63
C GLU A 200 -15.82 17.12 0.03
N HIS A 201 -15.67 16.16 0.98
CA HIS A 201 -14.42 15.87 1.68
C HIS A 201 -13.86 14.52 1.25
N LYS A 202 -12.73 14.54 0.54
CA LYS A 202 -12.08 13.32 0.03
C LYS A 202 -11.51 12.49 1.18
N SER A 203 -11.68 11.17 1.09
CA SER A 203 -11.14 10.20 2.06
C SER A 203 -11.45 10.57 3.51
N THR A 204 -12.63 11.17 3.73
CA THR A 204 -13.17 11.56 5.03
C THR A 204 -14.49 10.86 5.25
N PHE A 205 -14.64 10.22 6.43
CA PHE A 205 -15.78 9.36 6.75
C PHE A 205 -16.30 9.65 8.14
N TRP A 206 -17.62 9.56 8.31
CA TRP A 206 -18.31 9.72 9.58
C TRP A 206 -18.93 8.40 9.99
N PHE A 207 -18.75 8.01 11.25
CA PHE A 207 -19.42 6.86 11.88
C PHE A 207 -20.41 7.36 12.93
N ALA A 208 -21.66 7.49 12.56
CA ALA A 208 -22.70 8.15 13.35
C ALA A 208 -23.00 7.42 14.67
N GLU A 209 -23.01 6.08 14.68
CA GLU A 209 -23.30 5.27 15.87
C GLU A 209 -22.36 5.60 17.05
N ALA A 210 -21.10 5.89 16.80
CA ALA A 210 -20.10 6.18 17.82
C ALA A 210 -19.55 7.60 17.74
N GLN A 211 -20.11 8.46 16.90
CA GLN A 211 -19.68 9.84 16.68
C GLN A 211 -18.17 9.94 16.39
N GLN A 212 -17.67 9.09 15.49
CA GLN A 212 -16.25 9.07 15.13
C GLN A 212 -16.03 9.64 13.72
N LEU A 213 -15.04 10.52 13.59
CA LEU A 213 -14.58 11.08 12.34
C LEU A 213 -13.28 10.39 11.94
N LEU A 214 -13.24 9.81 10.75
CA LEU A 214 -12.07 9.14 10.18
C LEU A 214 -11.58 9.91 8.96
N THR A 215 -10.32 10.32 8.95
CA THR A 215 -9.63 10.81 7.75
C THR A 215 -8.51 9.88 7.36
N ILE A 216 -8.27 9.75 6.06
CA ILE A 216 -7.32 8.80 5.50
C ILE A 216 -6.36 9.52 4.56
N TYR A 217 -5.07 9.35 4.81
CA TYR A 217 -4.02 9.81 3.92
C TYR A 217 -3.20 8.61 3.43
N VAL A 218 -3.62 8.02 2.32
CA VAL A 218 -3.05 6.80 1.71
C VAL A 218 -3.15 5.60 2.65
N ASP A 219 -2.11 5.30 3.41
CA ASP A 219 -1.99 4.23 4.41
C ASP A 219 -2.17 4.72 5.86
N ASP A 220 -2.10 6.02 6.08
CA ASP A 220 -2.28 6.64 7.40
C ASP A 220 -3.77 6.91 7.70
N LEU A 221 -4.31 6.29 8.74
CA LEU A 221 -5.67 6.46 9.23
C LEU A 221 -5.66 7.29 10.52
N LEU A 222 -6.51 8.30 10.58
CA LEU A 222 -6.66 9.19 11.74
C LEU A 222 -8.12 9.19 12.20
N LEU A 223 -8.38 8.74 13.43
CA LEU A 223 -9.72 8.61 14.02
C LEU A 223 -9.85 9.54 15.21
N SER A 224 -10.88 10.41 15.20
CA SER A 224 -11.21 11.30 16.31
C SER A 224 -12.66 11.18 16.72
N GLY A 225 -12.91 11.30 18.03
CA GLY A 225 -14.24 11.27 18.60
C GLY A 225 -14.24 10.83 20.06
N PRO A 226 -15.42 10.49 20.64
CA PRO A 226 -15.54 10.07 22.02
C PRO A 226 -14.58 8.94 22.40
N ALA A 227 -13.76 9.17 23.41
CA ALA A 227 -12.69 8.27 23.82
C ALA A 227 -13.19 6.86 24.18
N HIS A 228 -14.36 6.77 24.81
CA HIS A 228 -14.94 5.50 25.27
C HIS A 228 -15.32 4.55 24.14
N SER A 229 -15.59 5.05 22.94
CA SER A 229 -16.02 4.24 21.80
C SER A 229 -14.90 3.92 20.81
N GLN A 230 -13.74 4.57 20.89
CA GLN A 230 -12.67 4.43 19.89
C GLN A 230 -12.17 3.00 19.74
N HIS A 231 -11.94 2.31 20.85
CA HIS A 231 -11.45 0.92 20.80
C HIS A 231 -12.39 0.01 19.97
N ALA A 232 -13.70 0.09 20.23
CA ALA A 232 -14.68 -0.73 19.50
C ALA A 232 -14.72 -0.39 18.00
N VAL A 233 -14.59 0.89 17.64
CA VAL A 233 -14.55 1.32 16.24
C VAL A 233 -13.29 0.84 15.54
N TRP A 234 -12.13 0.91 16.19
CA TRP A 234 -10.91 0.34 15.64
C TRP A 234 -11.00 -1.18 15.42
N GLU A 235 -11.58 -1.92 16.35
CA GLU A 235 -11.80 -3.38 16.17
C GLU A 235 -12.74 -3.67 14.98
N LYS A 236 -13.80 -2.86 14.78
CA LYS A 236 -14.62 -2.94 13.57
C LYS A 236 -13.76 -2.69 12.30
N ILE A 237 -12.95 -1.64 12.24
CA ILE A 237 -12.08 -1.35 11.09
C ILE A 237 -11.12 -2.53 10.86
N ARG A 238 -10.45 -3.01 11.90
CA ARG A 238 -9.47 -4.10 11.84
C ARG A 238 -10.07 -5.45 11.44
N SER A 239 -11.38 -5.63 11.59
CA SER A 239 -12.08 -6.83 11.08
C SER A 239 -12.13 -6.92 9.55
N LYS A 240 -11.87 -5.82 8.85
CA LYS A 240 -11.96 -5.72 7.38
C LYS A 240 -10.66 -5.24 6.73
N VAL A 241 -9.83 -4.53 7.49
CA VAL A 241 -8.61 -3.87 7.00
C VAL A 241 -7.46 -4.18 7.95
N ASP A 242 -6.39 -4.73 7.43
CA ASP A 242 -5.18 -4.99 8.22
C ASP A 242 -4.51 -3.65 8.56
N THR A 243 -4.50 -3.29 9.84
CA THR A 243 -3.83 -2.09 10.34
C THR A 243 -2.91 -2.43 11.52
N GLU A 244 -1.96 -1.55 11.79
CA GLU A 244 -1.20 -1.59 13.04
C GLU A 244 -2.14 -1.38 14.23
N LYS A 245 -1.62 -1.59 15.44
CA LYS A 245 -2.38 -1.23 16.64
C LYS A 245 -2.52 0.29 16.70
N PRO A 246 -3.74 0.82 16.89
CA PRO A 246 -3.91 2.27 16.98
C PRO A 246 -3.21 2.83 18.21
N GLU A 247 -2.57 3.98 18.03
CA GLU A 247 -1.83 4.70 19.07
C GLU A 247 -2.37 6.13 19.21
N PRO A 248 -2.22 6.75 20.40
CA PRO A 248 -2.49 8.17 20.55
C PRO A 248 -1.70 9.01 19.54
N LEU A 249 -2.28 10.10 19.09
CA LEU A 249 -1.65 10.98 18.12
C LEU A 249 -0.41 11.66 18.72
N GLU A 250 0.78 11.18 18.35
CA GLU A 250 2.06 11.82 18.70
C GLU A 250 2.73 12.41 17.46
N ARG A 251 2.75 11.65 16.37
CA ARG A 251 3.34 12.07 15.09
C ARG A 251 2.46 11.63 13.94
N TYR A 252 2.11 12.57 13.06
CA TYR A 252 1.30 12.29 11.88
C TYR A 252 1.76 13.13 10.69
N LEU A 253 1.97 12.53 9.55
CA LEU A 253 2.47 13.16 8.31
C LEU A 253 3.69 14.09 8.55
N GLY A 254 4.65 13.62 9.34
CA GLY A 254 5.88 14.36 9.64
C GLY A 254 5.75 15.48 10.66
N ARG A 255 4.56 15.72 11.23
CA ARG A 255 4.31 16.72 12.29
C ARG A 255 4.21 16.03 13.64
N THR A 256 4.83 16.65 14.66
CA THR A 256 4.67 16.23 16.05
C THR A 256 3.51 16.99 16.68
N HIS A 257 2.64 16.29 17.38
CA HIS A 257 1.48 16.81 18.07
C HIS A 257 1.70 16.68 19.58
N VAL A 258 1.52 17.77 20.29
CA VAL A 258 1.64 17.82 21.75
C VAL A 258 0.29 18.24 22.31
N VAL A 259 -0.29 17.42 23.18
CA VAL A 259 -1.47 17.79 23.94
C VAL A 259 -1.02 18.72 25.07
N ALA A 260 -1.29 20.03 24.92
CA ALA A 260 -1.09 20.96 26.02
C ALA A 260 -2.19 20.73 27.09
N PRO A 261 -1.84 20.66 28.37
CA PRO A 261 -2.85 20.66 29.42
C PRO A 261 -3.70 21.94 29.28
N ASN A 262 -5.04 21.78 29.36
CA ASN A 262 -5.94 22.92 29.39
C ASN A 262 -5.44 23.87 30.46
N SER A 263 -4.87 25.00 30.08
CA SER A 263 -4.65 26.11 30.99
C SER A 263 -6.03 26.63 31.38
N GLY A 264 -6.56 26.09 32.50
CA GLY A 264 -7.86 26.43 33.00
C GLY A 264 -7.99 27.93 33.10
N SER A 265 -9.06 28.43 32.53
CA SER A 265 -9.76 29.69 32.84
C SER A 265 -8.93 30.75 33.56
N GLY A 266 -8.05 31.40 32.88
CA GLY A 266 -7.67 32.76 33.21
C GLY A 266 -8.80 33.68 32.75
N ARG A 267 -9.80 33.91 33.57
CA ARG A 267 -10.61 35.13 33.47
C ARG A 267 -9.64 36.30 33.64
N HIS A 268 -9.33 36.98 32.57
CA HIS A 268 -8.81 38.33 32.69
C HIS A 268 -9.98 39.25 33.04
N PRO A 269 -9.78 40.14 34.03
CA PRO A 269 -10.80 41.08 34.46
C PRO A 269 -11.09 42.14 33.40
#